data_a409904f7fb4939f494d630313815891
#
_entry.id   a409904f7fb4939f494d630313815891
#
_cell.length_a   1.000
_cell.length_b   1.000
_cell.length_c   1.000
_cell.angle_alpha   90.00
_cell.angle_beta   90.00
_cell.angle_gamma   90.00
#
_symmetry.space_group_name_H-M   'P 1'
#
loop_
_entity.id
_entity.type
_entity.pdbx_description
1 polymer ?
#
loop_
_entity_poly.entity_id
_entity_poly.type
_entity_poly.pdbx_seq_one_letter_code
_entity_poly.pdbx_strand_id
1 'polypeptide(L)'
;MILTRVHPGPPESLELDAASTRDRLLDLYRPAPSPTLRLNLVASISGSAAGSDGTSDTLTSRVDRRILGVIRELSDVVLVGAASVRAEGYQVPQRARLAVLTASGDLAGHRIRPDQRESVIVLAPAEARERVLESLPGAELIIVPTTGQTIAMNHVVDALHSAGFPSIVCEGGPSLAGQLIAAGLVDELCLT
;
A
#
# COMPACT_ATOMS: atom_id res chain seq x y z
N MET A 1 -17.87 -5.67 18.85
CA MET A 1 -16.95 -4.50 18.87
C MET A 1 -17.61 -3.37 18.10
N ILE A 2 -17.57 -2.12 18.62
CA ILE A 2 -18.27 -0.97 18.02
C ILE A 2 -17.24 0.02 17.47
N LEU A 3 -17.43 0.46 16.23
CA LEU A 3 -16.75 1.60 15.60
C LEU A 3 -17.76 2.74 15.48
N THR A 4 -17.39 3.95 15.89
CA THR A 4 -18.25 5.12 15.78
C THR A 4 -17.62 6.12 14.81
N ARG A 5 -18.30 6.39 13.70
CA ARG A 5 -17.97 7.53 12.83
C ARG A 5 -18.46 8.80 13.50
N VAL A 6 -17.58 9.75 13.71
CA VAL A 6 -17.91 11.03 14.39
C VAL A 6 -18.02 12.21 13.42
N HIS A 7 -17.51 12.08 12.19
CA HIS A 7 -17.53 13.10 11.14
C HIS A 7 -17.36 12.44 9.76
N PRO A 8 -17.91 12.96 8.65
CA PRO A 8 -18.90 14.05 8.57
C PRO A 8 -20.30 13.61 8.98
N GLY A 9 -21.15 14.57 9.35
CA GLY A 9 -22.55 14.34 9.73
C GLY A 9 -22.71 13.84 11.18
N PRO A 10 -23.93 13.42 11.56
CA PRO A 10 -24.20 12.92 12.91
C PRO A 10 -23.39 11.64 13.18
N PRO A 11 -23.05 11.38 14.47
CA PRO A 11 -22.37 10.15 14.86
C PRO A 11 -23.16 8.90 14.42
N GLU A 12 -22.43 7.92 13.87
CA GLU A 12 -22.98 6.64 13.42
C GLU A 12 -22.17 5.51 14.04
N SER A 13 -22.84 4.62 14.77
CA SER A 13 -22.20 3.47 15.40
C SER A 13 -22.40 2.20 14.55
N LEU A 14 -21.30 1.50 14.30
CA LEU A 14 -21.25 0.28 13.50
C LEU A 14 -20.80 -0.89 14.38
N GLU A 15 -21.62 -1.92 14.47
CA GLU A 15 -21.22 -3.17 15.10
C GLU A 15 -20.36 -3.97 14.14
N LEU A 16 -19.05 -4.01 14.39
CA LEU A 16 -18.10 -4.63 13.44
C LEU A 16 -18.37 -6.10 13.12
N ASP A 17 -19.01 -6.83 14.00
CA ASP A 17 -19.31 -8.24 13.80
C ASP A 17 -20.65 -8.50 13.08
N ALA A 18 -21.45 -7.44 12.80
CA ALA A 18 -22.68 -7.54 12.00
C ALA A 18 -22.36 -7.70 10.51
N ALA A 19 -23.13 -8.55 9.82
CA ALA A 19 -22.93 -8.82 8.39
C ALA A 19 -23.06 -7.56 7.52
N SER A 20 -23.98 -6.65 7.87
CA SER A 20 -24.22 -5.38 7.16
C SER A 20 -23.08 -4.36 7.29
N THR A 21 -22.22 -4.52 8.28
CA THR A 21 -21.15 -3.54 8.55
C THR A 21 -20.10 -3.53 7.45
N ARG A 22 -19.84 -4.67 6.80
CA ARG A 22 -18.88 -4.72 5.70
C ARG A 22 -19.30 -3.81 4.54
N ASP A 23 -20.54 -3.88 4.11
CA ASP A 23 -21.06 -3.05 3.00
C ASP A 23 -21.05 -1.58 3.39
N ARG A 24 -21.38 -1.28 4.64
CA ARG A 24 -21.30 0.10 5.14
C ARG A 24 -19.88 0.64 5.18
N LEU A 25 -18.89 -0.17 5.55
CA LEU A 25 -17.47 0.22 5.49
C LEU A 25 -17.01 0.43 4.04
N LEU A 26 -17.42 -0.44 3.10
CA LEU A 26 -17.13 -0.24 1.68
C LEU A 26 -17.69 1.11 1.18
N ASP A 27 -18.90 1.49 1.59
CA ASP A 27 -19.47 2.79 1.22
C ASP A 27 -18.72 3.98 1.84
N LEU A 28 -18.34 3.87 3.13
CA LEU A 28 -17.63 4.92 3.85
C LEU A 28 -16.21 5.17 3.32
N TYR A 29 -15.55 4.11 2.85
CA TYR A 29 -14.17 4.18 2.34
C TYR A 29 -14.09 4.21 0.81
N ARG A 30 -15.22 4.30 0.10
CA ARG A 30 -15.24 4.39 -1.37
C ARG A 30 -14.45 5.61 -1.84
N PRO A 31 -13.43 5.43 -2.69
CA PRO A 31 -12.65 6.55 -3.21
C PRO A 31 -13.50 7.44 -4.13
N ALA A 32 -13.05 8.66 -4.38
CA ALA A 32 -13.62 9.53 -5.39
C ALA A 32 -13.56 8.85 -6.78
N PRO A 33 -14.50 9.15 -7.70
CA PRO A 33 -14.56 8.53 -9.03
C PRO A 33 -13.54 9.14 -10.00
N SER A 34 -12.25 9.04 -9.69
CA SER A 34 -11.13 9.49 -10.54
C SER A 34 -9.88 8.70 -10.19
N PRO A 35 -8.81 8.74 -10.97
CA PRO A 35 -7.55 8.19 -10.51
C PRO A 35 -7.21 8.74 -9.13
N THR A 36 -6.95 7.86 -8.15
CA THR A 36 -6.72 8.25 -6.75
C THR A 36 -5.52 7.52 -6.16
N LEU A 37 -4.74 8.26 -5.36
CA LEU A 37 -3.72 7.68 -4.49
C LEU A 37 -4.09 7.94 -3.04
N ARG A 38 -4.45 6.87 -2.36
CA ARG A 38 -4.69 6.85 -0.92
C ARG A 38 -3.45 6.40 -0.18
N LEU A 39 -3.09 7.10 0.88
CA LEU A 39 -2.04 6.70 1.79
C LEU A 39 -2.67 6.13 3.06
N ASN A 40 -2.36 4.87 3.40
CA ASN A 40 -2.85 4.22 4.62
C ASN A 40 -1.67 3.89 5.53
N LEU A 41 -1.64 4.51 6.70
CA LEU A 41 -0.55 4.37 7.67
C LEU A 41 -1.10 4.16 9.09
N VAL A 42 -0.30 3.48 9.90
CA VAL A 42 -0.47 3.44 11.35
C VAL A 42 0.74 4.11 12.02
N ALA A 43 0.48 4.88 13.07
CA ALA A 43 1.55 5.52 13.85
C ALA A 43 1.21 5.52 15.35
N SER A 44 2.22 5.38 16.18
CA SER A 44 2.07 5.62 17.62
C SER A 44 1.87 7.11 17.90
N ILE A 45 1.35 7.44 19.09
CA ILE A 45 1.21 8.84 19.56
C ILE A 45 2.56 9.59 19.53
N SER A 46 3.67 8.88 19.71
CA SER A 46 5.02 9.46 19.61
C SER A 46 5.52 9.62 18.17
N GLY A 47 4.71 9.28 17.15
CA GLY A 47 5.05 9.44 15.74
C GLY A 47 5.85 8.28 15.14
N SER A 48 6.04 7.17 15.83
CA SER A 48 6.71 6.00 15.25
C SER A 48 5.75 5.22 14.35
N ALA A 49 6.21 4.88 13.14
CA ALA A 49 5.50 4.01 12.20
C ALA A 49 5.87 2.52 12.37
N ALA A 50 6.72 2.19 13.34
CA ALA A 50 7.10 0.83 13.67
C ALA A 50 7.10 0.62 15.19
N GLY A 51 6.73 -0.58 15.61
CA GLY A 51 6.81 -1.01 17.00
C GLY A 51 8.21 -1.42 17.41
N SER A 52 8.34 -1.99 18.60
CA SER A 52 9.63 -2.43 19.17
C SER A 52 10.29 -3.58 18.39
N ASP A 53 9.52 -4.30 17.57
CA ASP A 53 9.97 -5.39 16.70
C ASP A 53 10.40 -4.90 15.30
N GLY A 54 10.34 -3.58 15.05
CA GLY A 54 10.66 -2.97 13.75
C GLY A 54 9.58 -3.14 12.69
N THR A 55 8.39 -3.66 13.06
CA THR A 55 7.23 -3.82 12.16
C THR A 55 6.06 -2.95 12.59
N SER A 56 5.06 -2.80 11.73
CA SER A 56 3.81 -2.12 12.06
C SER A 56 2.83 -3.01 12.85
N ASP A 57 3.11 -4.30 12.97
CA ASP A 57 2.18 -5.32 13.51
C ASP A 57 1.79 -5.08 14.96
N THR A 58 2.70 -4.55 15.78
CA THR A 58 2.45 -4.22 17.19
C THR A 58 1.71 -2.90 17.39
N LEU A 59 1.59 -2.06 16.36
CA LEU A 59 0.83 -0.81 16.39
C LEU A 59 -0.62 -0.99 15.96
N THR A 60 -0.90 -1.99 15.14
CA THR A 60 -2.23 -2.21 14.56
C THR A 60 -3.19 -2.87 15.55
N SER A 61 -4.49 -2.73 15.30
CA SER A 61 -5.57 -3.36 16.04
C SER A 61 -6.42 -4.27 15.13
N ARG A 62 -7.30 -5.08 15.74
CA ARG A 62 -8.28 -5.86 14.96
C ARG A 62 -9.21 -4.98 14.13
N VAL A 63 -9.56 -3.80 14.63
CA VAL A 63 -10.38 -2.81 13.91
C VAL A 63 -9.63 -2.28 12.72
N ASP A 64 -8.40 -1.83 12.93
CA ASP A 64 -7.52 -1.30 11.88
C ASP A 64 -7.31 -2.32 10.75
N ARG A 65 -6.99 -3.57 11.09
CA ARG A 65 -6.83 -4.65 10.09
C ARG A 65 -8.10 -4.90 9.28
N ARG A 66 -9.29 -4.74 9.88
CA ARG A 66 -10.55 -4.87 9.17
C ARG A 66 -10.77 -3.70 8.19
N ILE A 67 -10.47 -2.48 8.62
CA ILE A 67 -10.52 -1.28 7.77
C ILE A 67 -9.51 -1.41 6.62
N LEU A 68 -8.28 -1.80 6.92
CA LEU A 68 -7.25 -2.08 5.90
C LEU A 68 -7.74 -3.09 4.85
N GLY A 69 -8.41 -4.16 5.29
CA GLY A 69 -9.00 -5.14 4.38
C GLY A 69 -10.03 -4.53 3.42
N VAL A 70 -10.87 -3.61 3.91
CA VAL A 70 -11.86 -2.87 3.11
C VAL A 70 -11.17 -1.92 2.13
N ILE A 71 -10.14 -1.19 2.58
CA ILE A 71 -9.36 -0.27 1.73
C ILE A 71 -8.70 -1.03 0.58
N ARG A 72 -8.05 -2.16 0.88
CA ARG A 72 -7.42 -3.04 -0.14
C ARG A 72 -8.43 -3.58 -1.15
N GLU A 73 -9.64 -3.89 -0.71
CA GLU A 73 -10.71 -4.37 -1.58
C GLU A 73 -11.22 -3.29 -2.56
N LEU A 74 -11.16 -2.03 -2.16
CA LEU A 74 -11.55 -0.87 -2.96
C LEU A 74 -10.42 -0.34 -3.86
N SER A 75 -9.25 -0.96 -3.81
CA SER A 75 -8.07 -0.54 -4.56
C SER A 75 -7.73 -1.55 -5.65
N ASP A 76 -7.19 -1.09 -6.77
CA ASP A 76 -6.70 -1.94 -7.85
C ASP A 76 -5.30 -2.48 -7.52
N VAL A 77 -4.49 -1.67 -6.85
CA VAL A 77 -3.12 -2.00 -6.50
C VAL A 77 -2.72 -1.45 -5.13
N VAL A 78 -1.96 -2.25 -4.40
CA VAL A 78 -1.31 -1.88 -3.13
C VAL A 78 0.16 -1.57 -3.41
N LEU A 79 0.57 -0.33 -3.22
CA LEU A 79 1.94 0.14 -3.41
C LEU A 79 2.72 0.10 -2.09
N VAL A 80 3.88 -0.55 -2.09
CA VAL A 80 4.78 -0.66 -0.93
C VAL A 80 6.24 -0.49 -1.34
N GLY A 81 7.09 -0.11 -0.41
CA GLY A 81 8.54 -0.11 -0.62
C GLY A 81 9.16 -1.50 -0.38
N ALA A 82 10.23 -1.84 -1.09
CA ALA A 82 10.94 -3.10 -0.93
C ALA A 82 11.44 -3.36 0.50
N ALA A 83 11.79 -2.29 1.25
CA ALA A 83 12.18 -2.40 2.65
C ALA A 83 11.05 -2.97 3.53
N SER A 84 9.82 -2.50 3.35
CA SER A 84 8.64 -3.02 4.06
C SER A 84 8.35 -4.48 3.69
N VAL A 85 8.47 -4.83 2.41
CA VAL A 85 8.28 -6.22 1.95
C VAL A 85 9.25 -7.18 2.63
N ARG A 86 10.50 -6.78 2.79
CA ARG A 86 11.51 -7.59 3.48
C ARG A 86 11.29 -7.67 4.99
N ALA A 87 10.97 -6.52 5.62
CA ALA A 87 10.84 -6.43 7.09
C ALA A 87 9.58 -7.12 7.60
N GLU A 88 8.44 -6.89 6.95
CA GLU A 88 7.13 -7.28 7.46
C GLU A 88 6.64 -8.63 6.90
N GLY A 89 7.36 -9.25 5.95
CA GLY A 89 6.89 -10.48 5.32
C GLY A 89 5.55 -10.27 4.61
N TYR A 90 5.46 -9.21 3.85
CA TYR A 90 4.25 -8.71 3.22
C TYR A 90 3.51 -9.78 2.42
N GLN A 91 2.21 -9.89 2.63
CA GLN A 91 1.36 -10.84 1.90
C GLN A 91 0.67 -10.15 0.72
N VAL A 92 0.62 -10.84 -0.41
CA VAL A 92 -0.11 -10.38 -1.59
C VAL A 92 -1.60 -10.28 -1.27
N PRO A 93 -2.26 -9.14 -1.52
CA PRO A 93 -3.69 -8.98 -1.31
C PRO A 93 -4.51 -9.97 -2.17
N GLN A 94 -5.71 -10.32 -1.70
CA GLN A 94 -6.55 -11.30 -2.42
C GLN A 94 -7.19 -10.74 -3.70
N ARG A 95 -7.45 -9.43 -3.76
CA ARG A 95 -8.17 -8.79 -4.88
C ARG A 95 -7.31 -7.76 -5.61
N ALA A 96 -6.57 -6.93 -4.88
CA ALA A 96 -5.65 -5.98 -5.47
C ALA A 96 -4.33 -6.65 -5.84
N ARG A 97 -3.63 -6.13 -6.83
CA ARG A 97 -2.24 -6.52 -7.09
C ARG A 97 -1.29 -5.88 -6.07
N LEU A 98 -0.12 -6.46 -5.87
CA LEU A 98 0.93 -5.89 -5.03
C LEU A 98 1.98 -5.22 -5.92
N ALA A 99 2.16 -3.92 -5.77
CA ALA A 99 3.22 -3.17 -6.45
C ALA A 99 4.35 -2.86 -5.46
N VAL A 100 5.57 -3.28 -5.77
CA VAL A 100 6.75 -3.11 -4.94
C VAL A 100 7.72 -2.14 -5.62
N LEU A 101 7.95 -0.99 -4.99
CA LEU A 101 8.94 -0.02 -5.47
C LEU A 101 10.33 -0.35 -4.90
N THR A 102 11.32 -0.46 -5.79
CA THR A 102 12.72 -0.66 -5.42
C THR A 102 13.66 0.12 -6.33
N ALA A 103 14.63 0.80 -5.76
CA ALA A 103 15.68 1.45 -6.53
C ALA A 103 16.84 0.49 -6.90
N SER A 104 17.09 -0.51 -6.06
CA SER A 104 18.22 -1.43 -6.23
C SER A 104 17.87 -2.77 -6.87
N GLY A 105 16.57 -3.10 -6.98
CA GLY A 105 16.12 -4.42 -7.40
C GLY A 105 16.25 -5.51 -6.33
N ASP A 106 16.76 -5.18 -5.14
CA ASP A 106 16.97 -6.14 -4.08
C ASP A 106 15.68 -6.42 -3.29
N LEU A 107 15.10 -7.57 -3.55
CA LEU A 107 13.95 -8.11 -2.84
C LEU A 107 14.29 -9.36 -2.01
N ALA A 108 15.58 -9.69 -1.86
CA ALA A 108 16.02 -10.87 -1.13
C ALA A 108 15.45 -10.86 0.30
N GLY A 109 14.97 -12.02 0.76
CA GLY A 109 14.31 -12.16 2.07
C GLY A 109 12.80 -11.87 2.05
N HIS A 110 12.19 -11.56 0.92
CA HIS A 110 10.74 -11.48 0.80
C HIS A 110 10.08 -12.83 1.16
N ARG A 111 8.82 -12.77 1.62
CA ARG A 111 8.03 -13.98 1.96
C ARG A 111 6.88 -14.22 0.97
N ILE A 112 6.93 -13.62 -0.23
CA ILE A 112 5.93 -13.82 -1.29
C ILE A 112 6.05 -15.25 -1.80
N ARG A 113 4.94 -15.98 -1.76
CA ARG A 113 4.89 -17.38 -2.19
C ARG A 113 5.01 -17.51 -3.72
N PRO A 114 5.56 -18.60 -4.23
CA PRO A 114 5.72 -18.82 -5.68
C PRO A 114 4.41 -18.68 -6.47
N ASP A 115 3.30 -19.19 -5.92
CA ASP A 115 1.96 -19.13 -6.53
C ASP A 115 1.33 -17.74 -6.56
N GLN A 116 1.91 -16.76 -5.88
CA GLN A 116 1.42 -15.39 -5.80
C GLN A 116 2.24 -14.39 -6.64
N ARG A 117 3.38 -14.82 -7.21
CA ARG A 117 4.32 -13.91 -7.88
C ARG A 117 3.74 -13.22 -9.11
N GLU A 118 2.87 -13.88 -9.85
CA GLU A 118 2.17 -13.30 -11.01
C GLU A 118 1.23 -12.13 -10.63
N SER A 119 0.81 -12.07 -9.37
CA SER A 119 0.03 -10.95 -8.82
C SER A 119 0.90 -9.80 -8.31
N VAL A 120 2.23 -9.90 -8.46
CA VAL A 120 3.18 -8.87 -8.03
C VAL A 120 3.71 -8.10 -9.22
N ILE A 121 3.76 -6.79 -9.06
CA ILE A 121 4.42 -5.85 -9.97
C ILE A 121 5.63 -5.29 -9.25
N VAL A 122 6.79 -5.26 -9.88
CA VAL A 122 7.96 -4.56 -9.36
C VAL A 122 8.19 -3.32 -10.20
N LEU A 123 8.22 -2.15 -9.55
CA LEU A 123 8.62 -0.89 -10.18
C LEU A 123 10.10 -0.65 -9.84
N ALA A 124 10.94 -0.58 -10.85
CA ALA A 124 12.37 -0.42 -10.67
C ALA A 124 13.00 0.33 -11.85
N PRO A 125 14.17 0.97 -11.67
CA PRO A 125 14.91 1.53 -12.77
C PRO A 125 15.51 0.42 -13.66
N ALA A 126 15.87 0.79 -14.89
CA ALA A 126 16.37 -0.17 -15.90
C ALA A 126 17.61 -0.92 -15.41
N GLU A 127 18.47 -0.26 -14.67
CA GLU A 127 19.72 -0.80 -14.12
C GLU A 127 19.48 -1.91 -13.07
N ALA A 128 18.32 -1.90 -12.43
CA ALA A 128 17.95 -2.88 -11.41
C ALA A 128 17.29 -4.15 -12.00
N ARG A 129 17.02 -4.17 -13.31
CA ARG A 129 16.25 -5.22 -14.00
C ARG A 129 16.73 -6.63 -13.67
N GLU A 130 18.02 -6.90 -13.89
CA GLU A 130 18.57 -8.25 -13.68
C GLU A 130 18.39 -8.71 -12.24
N ARG A 131 18.67 -7.82 -11.28
CA ARG A 131 18.53 -8.11 -9.86
C ARG A 131 17.09 -8.36 -9.43
N VAL A 132 16.11 -7.67 -10.05
CA VAL A 132 14.68 -7.94 -9.81
C VAL A 132 14.34 -9.35 -10.31
N LEU A 133 14.73 -9.70 -11.53
CA LEU A 133 14.44 -11.00 -12.11
C LEU A 133 15.08 -12.16 -11.33
N GLU A 134 16.24 -11.94 -10.73
CA GLU A 134 16.90 -12.90 -9.83
C GLU A 134 16.20 -13.02 -8.49
N SER A 135 15.85 -11.88 -7.87
CA SER A 135 15.32 -11.85 -6.51
C SER A 135 13.82 -12.21 -6.41
N LEU A 136 13.04 -11.91 -7.46
CA LEU A 136 11.61 -12.25 -7.52
C LEU A 136 11.20 -12.73 -8.93
N PRO A 137 11.66 -13.92 -9.38
CA PRO A 137 11.30 -14.46 -10.69
C PRO A 137 9.81 -14.73 -10.78
N GLY A 138 9.19 -14.35 -11.91
CA GLY A 138 7.76 -14.51 -12.17
C GLY A 138 6.89 -13.29 -11.81
N ALA A 139 7.46 -12.25 -11.18
CA ALA A 139 6.77 -10.98 -11.03
C ALA A 139 6.82 -10.17 -12.33
N GLU A 140 5.80 -9.35 -12.55
CA GLU A 140 5.79 -8.36 -13.64
C GLU A 140 6.75 -7.23 -13.29
N LEU A 141 7.57 -6.79 -14.26
CA LEU A 141 8.49 -5.68 -14.07
C LEU A 141 8.06 -4.48 -14.92
N ILE A 142 7.81 -3.35 -14.25
CA ILE A 142 7.59 -2.05 -14.87
C ILE A 142 8.86 -1.20 -14.67
N ILE A 143 9.48 -0.79 -15.76
CA ILE A 143 10.64 0.11 -15.70
C ILE A 143 10.14 1.54 -15.47
N VAL A 144 10.67 2.18 -14.42
CA VAL A 144 10.41 3.58 -14.11
C VAL A 144 11.68 4.41 -14.36
N PRO A 145 11.55 5.59 -14.98
CA PRO A 145 12.70 6.44 -15.25
C PRO A 145 13.27 7.05 -13.96
N THR A 146 14.58 7.30 -13.97
CA THR A 146 15.30 7.99 -12.91
C THR A 146 15.78 9.36 -13.38
N THR A 147 15.90 10.30 -12.44
CA THR A 147 16.64 11.55 -12.63
C THR A 147 17.87 11.51 -11.73
N GLY A 148 19.03 11.28 -12.34
CA GLY A 148 20.23 10.88 -11.60
C GLY A 148 20.02 9.49 -10.97
N GLN A 149 20.13 9.41 -9.65
CA GLN A 149 19.91 8.15 -8.90
C GLN A 149 18.53 8.09 -8.20
N THR A 150 17.64 9.05 -8.49
CA THR A 150 16.35 9.18 -7.80
C THR A 150 15.21 8.80 -8.72
N ILE A 151 14.29 7.99 -8.23
CA ILE A 151 13.00 7.71 -8.87
C ILE A 151 12.03 8.81 -8.44
N ALA A 152 11.52 9.58 -9.40
CA ALA A 152 10.51 10.58 -9.11
C ALA A 152 9.15 9.91 -8.91
N MET A 153 8.42 10.28 -7.85
CA MET A 153 7.18 9.61 -7.47
C MET A 153 6.05 9.76 -8.49
N ASN A 154 6.00 10.86 -9.24
CA ASN A 154 5.07 11.00 -10.36
C ASN A 154 5.26 9.89 -11.40
N HIS A 155 6.50 9.50 -11.75
CA HIS A 155 6.73 8.40 -12.68
C HIS A 155 6.21 7.06 -12.16
N VAL A 156 6.25 6.84 -10.83
CA VAL A 156 5.71 5.64 -10.21
C VAL A 156 4.19 5.60 -10.32
N VAL A 157 3.53 6.71 -9.99
CA VAL A 157 2.06 6.82 -10.05
C VAL A 157 1.57 6.76 -11.49
N ASP A 158 2.21 7.50 -12.41
CA ASP A 158 1.89 7.49 -13.84
C ASP A 158 2.05 6.10 -14.46
N ALA A 159 3.10 5.36 -14.07
CA ALA A 159 3.33 3.99 -14.55
C ALA A 159 2.21 3.04 -14.10
N LEU A 160 1.76 3.14 -12.85
CA LEU A 160 0.64 2.34 -12.34
C LEU A 160 -0.68 2.71 -13.02
N HIS A 161 -0.99 4.01 -13.17
CA HIS A 161 -2.18 4.45 -13.90
C HIS A 161 -2.16 3.97 -15.36
N SER A 162 -1.01 4.08 -16.04
CA SER A 162 -0.83 3.62 -17.43
C SER A 162 -0.97 2.10 -17.57
N ALA A 163 -0.64 1.35 -16.52
CA ALA A 163 -0.82 -0.09 -16.44
C ALA A 163 -2.28 -0.52 -16.10
N GLY A 164 -3.20 0.45 -15.96
CA GLY A 164 -4.62 0.19 -15.73
C GLY A 164 -5.04 0.10 -14.26
N PHE A 165 -4.27 0.68 -13.35
CA PHE A 165 -4.57 0.72 -11.91
C PHE A 165 -4.93 2.14 -11.44
N PRO A 166 -6.16 2.63 -11.71
CA PRO A 166 -6.58 3.97 -11.33
C PRO A 166 -6.71 4.19 -9.82
N SER A 167 -6.97 3.14 -9.04
CA SER A 167 -7.11 3.24 -7.58
C SER A 167 -5.90 2.61 -6.89
N ILE A 168 -5.01 3.46 -6.38
CA ILE A 168 -3.79 3.07 -5.69
C ILE A 168 -3.95 3.28 -4.18
N VAL A 169 -3.66 2.27 -3.37
CA VAL A 169 -3.39 2.47 -1.95
C VAL A 169 -1.90 2.26 -1.66
N CYS A 170 -1.25 3.25 -1.08
CA CYS A 170 0.11 3.11 -0.58
C CYS A 170 0.09 2.78 0.92
N GLU A 171 0.70 1.66 1.28
CA GLU A 171 0.81 1.20 2.67
C GLU A 171 2.23 1.38 3.25
N GLY A 172 3.05 2.08 2.52
CA GLY A 172 4.26 2.58 3.06
C GLY A 172 5.53 1.81 2.72
N GLY A 173 6.60 1.85 3.47
CA GLY A 173 6.98 2.53 4.69
C GLY A 173 7.11 4.05 4.66
N PRO A 174 7.59 4.60 5.79
CA PRO A 174 7.62 6.04 6.02
C PRO A 174 8.36 6.83 4.95
N SER A 175 9.44 6.30 4.41
CA SER A 175 10.23 6.94 3.36
C SER A 175 9.43 7.09 2.05
N LEU A 176 8.71 6.05 1.62
CA LEU A 176 7.88 6.12 0.42
C LEU A 176 6.70 7.07 0.63
N ALA A 177 6.04 6.97 1.78
CA ALA A 177 4.94 7.86 2.16
C ALA A 177 5.38 9.33 2.15
N GLY A 178 6.52 9.65 2.76
CA GLY A 178 7.08 10.99 2.77
C GLY A 178 7.40 11.53 1.38
N GLN A 179 7.92 10.72 0.48
CA GLN A 179 8.19 11.10 -0.90
C GLN A 179 6.89 11.40 -1.69
N LEU A 180 5.84 10.58 -1.51
CA LEU A 180 4.53 10.80 -2.15
C LEU A 180 3.86 12.08 -1.64
N ILE A 181 3.92 12.35 -0.33
CA ILE A 181 3.42 13.59 0.28
C ILE A 181 4.20 14.79 -0.24
N ALA A 182 5.52 14.74 -0.24
CA ALA A 182 6.38 15.82 -0.71
C ALA A 182 6.18 16.14 -2.20
N ALA A 183 5.81 15.15 -3.00
CA ALA A 183 5.46 15.31 -4.41
C ALA A 183 4.02 15.81 -4.65
N GLY A 184 3.19 15.98 -3.60
CA GLY A 184 1.80 16.43 -3.72
C GLY A 184 0.88 15.42 -4.41
N LEU A 185 1.19 14.13 -4.35
CA LEU A 185 0.47 13.08 -5.10
C LEU A 185 -0.60 12.37 -4.28
N VAL A 186 -0.70 12.66 -2.98
CA VAL A 186 -1.65 11.99 -2.08
C VAL A 186 -2.99 12.70 -2.08
N ASP A 187 -4.04 12.02 -2.52
CA ASP A 187 -5.42 12.53 -2.54
C ASP A 187 -6.10 12.31 -1.20
N GLU A 188 -5.80 11.22 -0.51
CA GLU A 188 -6.45 10.84 0.75
C GLU A 188 -5.45 10.22 1.72
N LEU A 189 -5.53 10.60 2.99
CA LEU A 189 -4.75 10.03 4.08
C LEU A 189 -5.67 9.31 5.08
N CYS A 190 -5.47 8.00 5.23
CA CYS A 190 -6.02 7.20 6.31
C CYS A 190 -4.90 6.97 7.34
N LEU A 191 -5.05 7.54 8.53
CA LEU A 191 -4.08 7.43 9.61
C LEU A 191 -4.77 6.85 10.87
N THR A 192 -4.18 5.79 11.40
CA THR A 192 -4.59 5.13 12.64
C THR A 192 -3.56 5.37 13.73
#